data_36a160fdce8991591f98a7b511c58e60
#
_entry.id   36a160fdce8991591f98a7b511c58e60
#
_cell.length_a   1.000
_cell.length_b   1.000
_cell.length_c   1.000
_cell.angle_alpha   90.00
_cell.angle_beta   90.00
_cell.angle_gamma   90.00
#
_symmetry.space_group_name_H-M   'P 1'
#
loop_
_entity.id
_entity.type
_entity.pdbx_description
1 polymer ?
#
loop_
_entity_poly.entity_id
_entity_poly.type
_entity_poly.pdbx_seq_one_letter_code
_entity_poly.pdbx_strand_id
1 'polypeptide(L)'
;MRWSRPTSADAALDGGEGPPLAPVPLSLVKTFDDLYAELADKARTRPAGSGTVAALDAGVHAIGKKIVEEAAEVWMAAEHEGTERTAEEISQLLYHLQVLMLATDISPDDVYKHL
;
A
#
# COMPACT_ATOMS: atom_id res chain seq x y z
N MET A 1 -3.80 -8.41 15.23
CA MET A 1 -3.31 -7.05 15.33
C MET A 1 -3.16 -6.44 13.95
N ARG A 2 -3.66 -5.25 13.82
CA ARG A 2 -3.63 -4.56 12.54
C ARG A 2 -2.24 -4.01 12.27
N TRP A 3 -1.78 -4.16 11.04
CA TRP A 3 -0.48 -3.64 10.64
C TRP A 3 -0.52 -2.12 10.50
N SER A 4 0.55 -1.44 10.92
CA SER A 4 0.64 0.00 10.80
C SER A 4 0.81 0.41 9.34
N ARG A 5 0.09 1.44 8.93
CA ARG A 5 0.13 1.93 7.56
C ARG A 5 1.34 2.82 7.38
N PRO A 6 2.26 2.47 6.46
CA PRO A 6 3.52 3.20 6.36
C PRO A 6 3.37 4.63 5.86
N THR A 7 2.52 4.85 4.86
CA THR A 7 2.37 6.18 4.28
C THR A 7 1.10 6.88 4.68
N SER A 8 0.03 6.12 4.88
CA SER A 8 -1.23 6.74 5.26
C SER A 8 -1.18 7.36 6.65
N ALA A 9 -0.40 6.78 7.56
CA ALA A 9 -0.24 7.37 8.87
C ALA A 9 0.42 8.74 8.78
N ASP A 10 1.46 8.84 7.96
CA ASP A 10 2.17 10.10 7.77
C ASP A 10 1.26 11.15 7.13
N ALA A 11 0.52 10.75 6.12
CA ALA A 11 -0.41 11.65 5.45
C ALA A 11 -1.51 12.12 6.39
N ALA A 12 -2.01 11.24 7.22
CA ALA A 12 -3.10 11.58 8.14
C ALA A 12 -2.69 12.64 9.16
N LEU A 13 -1.44 12.66 9.55
CA LEU A 13 -0.96 13.64 10.51
C LEU A 13 -1.07 15.06 9.98
N ASP A 14 -0.89 15.21 8.67
CA ASP A 14 -0.92 16.54 8.07
C ASP A 14 -2.34 17.04 7.85
N GLY A 15 -3.27 16.14 7.64
CA GLY A 15 -4.61 16.52 7.25
C GLY A 15 -5.61 16.72 8.37
N GLY A 16 -5.22 16.44 9.62
CA GLY A 16 -6.18 16.34 10.69
C GLY A 16 -6.87 17.61 11.09
N GLU A 17 -6.22 18.75 10.97
CA GLU A 17 -6.66 19.99 11.60
C GLU A 17 -7.08 21.09 10.64
N GLY A 18 -6.85 20.93 9.35
CA GLY A 18 -7.11 22.01 8.41
C GLY A 18 -8.48 21.94 7.76
N PRO A 19 -8.88 22.99 7.04
CA PRO A 19 -10.07 22.93 6.21
C PRO A 19 -9.87 21.90 5.10
N PRO A 20 -10.98 21.39 4.54
CA PRO A 20 -10.88 20.40 3.45
C PRO A 20 -10.04 20.97 2.30
N LEU A 21 -9.09 20.19 1.84
CA LEU A 21 -8.28 20.56 0.69
C LEU A 21 -9.05 20.30 -0.60
N ALA A 22 -8.74 21.07 -1.63
CA ALA A 22 -9.29 20.81 -2.95
C ALA A 22 -8.85 19.40 -3.40
N PRO A 23 -9.67 18.71 -4.21
CA PRO A 23 -9.27 17.40 -4.74
C PRO A 23 -7.95 17.51 -5.49
N VAL A 24 -7.09 16.53 -5.31
CA VAL A 24 -5.81 16.47 -6.02
C VAL A 24 -6.08 16.11 -7.47
N PRO A 25 -5.53 16.87 -8.44
CA PRO A 25 -5.67 16.50 -9.85
C PRO A 25 -5.12 15.09 -10.10
N LEU A 26 -5.77 14.34 -10.98
CA LEU A 26 -5.34 12.97 -11.28
C LEU A 26 -3.88 12.90 -11.72
N SER A 27 -3.39 13.95 -12.41
CA SER A 27 -1.98 14.00 -12.84
C SER A 27 -1.00 14.05 -11.68
N LEU A 28 -1.44 14.42 -10.48
CA LEU A 28 -0.62 14.50 -9.28
C LEU A 28 -0.88 13.33 -8.31
N VAL A 29 -1.82 12.47 -8.66
CA VAL A 29 -2.14 11.30 -7.84
C VAL A 29 -1.18 10.17 -8.19
N LYS A 30 -0.67 9.50 -7.17
CA LYS A 30 0.20 8.35 -7.36
C LYS A 30 -0.61 7.19 -7.95
N THR A 31 -0.14 6.65 -9.06
CA THR A 31 -0.76 5.48 -9.69
C THR A 31 -0.17 4.19 -9.12
N PHE A 32 -0.74 3.06 -9.51
CA PHE A 32 -0.20 1.75 -9.12
C PHE A 32 1.24 1.60 -9.62
N ASP A 33 1.51 2.02 -10.86
CA ASP A 33 2.87 1.93 -11.43
C ASP A 33 3.83 2.87 -10.70
N ASP A 34 3.39 4.08 -10.33
CA ASP A 34 4.20 5.02 -9.59
C ASP A 34 4.58 4.45 -8.22
N LEU A 35 3.63 3.83 -7.55
CA LEU A 35 3.90 3.20 -6.26
C LEU A 35 4.94 2.09 -6.42
N TYR A 36 4.78 1.25 -7.46
CA TYR A 36 5.73 0.16 -7.67
C TYR A 36 7.15 0.69 -7.89
N ALA A 37 7.29 1.75 -8.69
CA ALA A 37 8.60 2.36 -8.94
C ALA A 37 9.21 2.89 -7.63
N GLU A 38 8.40 3.53 -6.79
CA GLU A 38 8.85 4.03 -5.50
C GLU A 38 9.32 2.90 -4.59
N LEU A 39 8.54 1.81 -4.50
CA LEU A 39 8.88 0.69 -3.64
C LEU A 39 10.10 -0.07 -4.17
N ALA A 40 10.22 -0.20 -5.49
CA ALA A 40 11.40 -0.82 -6.11
C ALA A 40 12.67 -0.01 -5.78
N ASP A 41 12.56 1.30 -5.79
CA ASP A 41 13.69 2.16 -5.40
C ASP A 41 14.06 1.96 -3.94
N LYS A 42 13.09 1.85 -3.05
CA LYS A 42 13.34 1.57 -1.63
C LYS A 42 13.98 0.20 -1.43
N ALA A 43 13.57 -0.79 -2.22
CA ALA A 43 14.18 -2.12 -2.17
C ALA A 43 15.65 -2.07 -2.56
N ARG A 44 15.98 -1.22 -3.54
CA ARG A 44 17.35 -1.08 -4.04
C ARG A 44 18.22 -0.26 -3.09
N THR A 45 17.72 0.87 -2.60
CA THR A 45 18.51 1.80 -1.77
C THR A 45 18.49 1.45 -0.29
N ARG A 46 17.48 0.72 0.15
CA ARG A 46 17.32 0.25 1.52
C ARG A 46 17.44 1.36 2.56
N PRO A 47 16.61 2.41 2.49
CA PRO A 47 16.70 3.51 3.45
C PRO A 47 16.43 3.03 4.88
N ALA A 48 17.16 3.60 5.82
CA ALA A 48 17.00 3.25 7.24
C ALA A 48 15.59 3.56 7.69
N GLY A 49 15.00 2.65 8.47
CA GLY A 49 13.66 2.83 9.01
C GLY A 49 12.52 2.57 8.03
N SER A 50 12.82 2.12 6.80
CA SER A 50 11.78 1.83 5.82
C SER A 50 10.97 0.59 6.20
N GLY A 51 9.65 0.76 6.28
CA GLY A 51 8.73 -0.36 6.49
C GLY A 51 8.75 -1.35 5.34
N THR A 52 8.98 -0.86 4.11
CA THR A 52 9.06 -1.71 2.93
C THR A 52 10.29 -2.63 3.01
N VAL A 53 11.44 -2.07 3.38
CA VAL A 53 12.65 -2.87 3.55
C VAL A 53 12.45 -3.93 4.64
N ALA A 54 11.86 -3.53 5.77
CA ALA A 54 11.59 -4.48 6.86
C ALA A 54 10.67 -5.61 6.41
N ALA A 55 9.64 -5.30 5.62
CA ALA A 55 8.72 -6.31 5.10
C ALA A 55 9.42 -7.27 4.16
N LEU A 56 10.26 -6.75 3.25
CA LEU A 56 11.03 -7.59 2.34
C LEU A 56 11.97 -8.52 3.10
N ASP A 57 12.62 -8.00 4.14
CA ASP A 57 13.54 -8.79 4.96
C ASP A 57 12.80 -9.87 5.76
N ALA A 58 11.56 -9.62 6.13
CA ALA A 58 10.74 -10.60 6.84
C ALA A 58 10.34 -11.79 5.97
N GLY A 59 10.27 -11.59 4.66
CA GLY A 59 10.07 -12.68 3.71
C GLY A 59 8.63 -12.90 3.27
N VAL A 60 8.46 -13.77 2.27
CA VAL A 60 7.19 -14.02 1.59
C VAL A 60 6.09 -14.47 2.55
N HIS A 61 6.42 -15.34 3.50
CA HIS A 61 5.40 -15.83 4.42
C HIS A 61 4.79 -14.69 5.26
N ALA A 62 5.64 -13.83 5.81
CA ALA A 62 5.17 -12.69 6.60
C ALA A 62 4.37 -11.70 5.75
N ILE A 63 4.82 -11.47 4.51
CA ILE A 63 4.11 -10.61 3.57
C ILE A 63 2.73 -11.20 3.27
N GLY A 64 2.66 -12.51 3.04
CA GLY A 64 1.40 -13.20 2.77
C GLY A 64 0.40 -13.08 3.91
N LYS A 65 0.87 -13.16 5.15
CA LYS A 65 0.00 -12.97 6.30
C LYS A 65 -0.59 -11.56 6.32
N LYS A 66 0.20 -10.54 5.97
CA LYS A 66 -0.31 -9.18 5.88
C LYS A 66 -1.34 -9.01 4.77
N ILE A 67 -1.14 -9.68 3.65
CA ILE A 67 -2.12 -9.66 2.55
C ILE A 67 -3.47 -10.19 3.04
N VAL A 68 -3.46 -11.32 3.75
CA VAL A 68 -4.71 -11.91 4.26
C VAL A 68 -5.37 -10.95 5.25
N GLU A 69 -4.60 -10.35 6.16
CA GLU A 69 -5.13 -9.40 7.13
C GLU A 69 -5.77 -8.20 6.43
N GLU A 70 -5.09 -7.62 5.44
CA GLU A 70 -5.62 -6.45 4.73
C GLU A 70 -6.81 -6.81 3.84
N ALA A 71 -6.84 -8.01 3.27
CA ALA A 71 -7.99 -8.47 2.51
C ALA A 71 -9.23 -8.55 3.42
N ALA A 72 -9.07 -9.05 4.64
CA ALA A 72 -10.15 -9.11 5.61
C ALA A 72 -10.62 -7.69 5.98
N GLU A 73 -9.69 -6.75 6.14
CA GLU A 73 -10.03 -5.36 6.44
C GLU A 73 -10.84 -4.71 5.30
N VAL A 74 -10.50 -5.00 4.04
CA VAL A 74 -11.27 -4.54 2.88
C VAL A 74 -12.71 -5.04 2.97
N TRP A 75 -12.88 -6.31 3.23
CA TRP A 75 -14.19 -6.94 3.33
C TRP A 75 -15.01 -6.29 4.46
N MET A 76 -14.43 -6.19 5.65
CA MET A 76 -15.13 -5.59 6.79
C MET A 76 -15.50 -4.14 6.54
N ALA A 77 -14.60 -3.38 5.92
CA ALA A 77 -14.88 -1.99 5.59
C ALA A 77 -16.02 -1.88 4.58
N ALA A 78 -16.04 -2.75 3.58
CA ALA A 78 -17.09 -2.75 2.56
C ALA A 78 -18.48 -3.04 3.17
N GLU A 79 -18.55 -3.91 4.16
CA GLU A 79 -19.81 -4.26 4.79
C GLU A 79 -20.27 -3.25 5.84
N HIS A 80 -19.34 -2.60 6.54
CA HIS A 80 -19.68 -1.88 7.76
C HIS A 80 -19.18 -0.45 7.86
N GLU A 81 -18.24 -0.01 7.02
CA GLU A 81 -17.55 1.25 7.27
C GLU A 81 -17.66 2.27 6.14
N GLY A 82 -18.33 1.93 5.04
CA GLY A 82 -18.58 2.86 3.95
C GLY A 82 -17.48 2.96 2.91
N THR A 83 -17.78 3.74 1.87
CA THR A 83 -16.98 3.82 0.66
C THR A 83 -15.56 4.35 0.90
N GLU A 84 -15.46 5.42 1.68
CA GLU A 84 -14.15 6.06 1.91
C GLU A 84 -13.20 5.12 2.63
N ARG A 85 -13.68 4.47 3.68
CA ARG A 85 -12.86 3.53 4.44
C ARG A 85 -12.50 2.32 3.60
N THR A 86 -13.43 1.84 2.79
CA THR A 86 -13.17 0.70 1.90
C THR A 86 -12.07 1.05 0.90
N ALA A 87 -12.13 2.24 0.29
CA ALA A 87 -11.09 2.67 -0.65
C ALA A 87 -9.72 2.75 0.03
N GLU A 88 -9.69 3.25 1.25
CA GLU A 88 -8.45 3.33 2.02
C GLU A 88 -7.86 1.94 2.27
N GLU A 89 -8.70 0.99 2.66
CA GLU A 89 -8.23 -0.37 2.91
C GLU A 89 -7.79 -1.08 1.63
N ILE A 90 -8.47 -0.81 0.51
CA ILE A 90 -8.02 -1.34 -0.78
C ILE A 90 -6.62 -0.82 -1.10
N SER A 91 -6.35 0.46 -0.86
CA SER A 91 -5.01 1.00 -1.12
C SER A 91 -3.94 0.31 -0.28
N GLN A 92 -4.25 -0.06 0.96
CA GLN A 92 -3.31 -0.81 1.81
C GLN A 92 -3.08 -2.21 1.27
N LEU A 93 -4.13 -2.86 0.78
CA LEU A 93 -3.98 -4.18 0.18
C LEU A 93 -3.10 -4.12 -1.07
N LEU A 94 -3.29 -3.11 -1.91
CA LEU A 94 -2.46 -2.91 -3.11
C LEU A 94 -0.98 -2.74 -2.73
N TYR A 95 -0.70 -1.99 -1.67
CA TYR A 95 0.66 -1.83 -1.18
C TYR A 95 1.29 -3.18 -0.84
N HIS A 96 0.59 -4.00 -0.06
CA HIS A 96 1.14 -5.30 0.36
C HIS A 96 1.31 -6.26 -0.82
N LEU A 97 0.40 -6.20 -1.80
CA LEU A 97 0.55 -6.99 -3.02
C LEU A 97 1.81 -6.58 -3.78
N GLN A 98 2.12 -5.29 -3.82
CA GLN A 98 3.34 -4.84 -4.49
C GLN A 98 4.60 -5.25 -3.75
N VAL A 99 4.57 -5.25 -2.42
CA VAL A 99 5.69 -5.77 -1.64
C VAL A 99 5.92 -7.24 -1.98
N LEU A 100 4.84 -8.02 -2.10
CA LEU A 100 4.95 -9.41 -2.53
C LEU A 100 5.55 -9.53 -3.93
N MET A 101 5.11 -8.67 -4.85
CA MET A 101 5.64 -8.65 -6.21
C MET A 101 7.15 -8.43 -6.20
N LEU A 102 7.62 -7.46 -5.39
CA LEU A 102 9.05 -7.21 -5.26
C LEU A 102 9.79 -8.41 -4.67
N ALA A 103 9.20 -9.03 -3.65
CA ALA A 103 9.82 -10.19 -2.99
C ALA A 103 9.92 -11.39 -3.91
N THR A 104 9.06 -11.49 -4.92
CA THR A 104 9.01 -12.62 -5.85
C THR A 104 9.45 -12.25 -7.26
N ASP A 105 9.98 -11.04 -7.44
CA ASP A 105 10.51 -10.55 -8.71
C ASP A 105 9.45 -10.55 -9.83
N ILE A 106 8.27 -10.04 -9.52
CA ILE A 106 7.16 -9.90 -10.45
C ILE A 106 6.95 -8.41 -10.74
N SER A 107 6.94 -8.03 -12.02
CA SER A 107 6.68 -6.65 -12.41
C SER A 107 5.19 -6.39 -12.61
N PRO A 108 4.76 -5.10 -12.63
CA PRO A 108 3.38 -4.79 -12.98
C PRO A 108 2.98 -5.35 -14.35
N ASP A 109 3.88 -5.31 -15.34
CA ASP A 109 3.58 -5.84 -16.66
C ASP A 109 3.34 -7.35 -16.62
N ASP A 110 4.05 -8.07 -15.76
CA ASP A 110 3.80 -9.50 -15.58
C ASP A 110 2.37 -9.77 -15.13
N VAL A 111 1.83 -8.89 -14.28
CA VAL A 111 0.45 -9.00 -13.82
C VAL A 111 -0.52 -8.57 -14.91
N TYR A 112 -0.25 -7.44 -15.55
CA TYR A 112 -1.15 -6.84 -16.54
C TYR A 112 -1.42 -7.76 -17.72
N LYS A 113 -0.44 -8.53 -18.16
CA LYS A 113 -0.62 -9.41 -19.29
C LYS A 113 -1.67 -10.50 -19.06
N HIS A 114 -2.06 -10.73 -17.82
CA HIS A 114 -3.10 -11.70 -17.47
C HIS A 114 -4.48 -11.07 -17.30
N LEU A 115 -4.57 -9.74 -17.36
CA LEU A 115 -5.85 -9.06 -17.28
C LEU A 115 -6.53 -9.04 -18.66
#